data_dd3dd0c305c3824edf56ea0ddfcdc994
#
_entry.id   dd3dd0c305c3824edf56ea0ddfcdc994
#
_cell.length_a   1.000
_cell.length_b   1.000
_cell.length_c   1.000
_cell.angle_alpha   90.00
_cell.angle_beta   90.00
_cell.angle_gamma   90.00
#
_symmetry.space_group_name_H-M   'P 1'
#
loop_
_entity.id
_entity.type
_entity.pdbx_description
1 polymer ?
#
loop_
_entity_poly.entity_id
_entity_poly.type
_entity_poly.pdbx_seq_one_letter_code
_entity_poly.pdbx_strand_id
1 'polypeptide(L)'
;MQTEMKQLLLCLSVVLLSSCSVLSNKVPPITVVKKAEVGSLINQELYDIGQPKLKPSVAVYATSFTDQTGQRRSNSQFATFSTAVTQAPHAYLIRALKHAGGGEFFDVVERVGLDNLTKERQLIRSTRESFDEETKLLPLTFAGMILEGGVIGYESNMRSGGLGARYLGVGATKQYRQDTVTVSLRTISVSTGKVLIEVLVSKTILSVSLNQDVFRFISESTELIEIENGMVENESTNIALQNAIETAVLETIKIGIHKNYWSLLN
;
A
#
# COMPACT_ATOMS: atom_id res chain seq x y z
N MET A 1 44.10 58.21 12.18
CA MET A 1 44.29 57.10 11.19
C MET A 1 44.42 55.71 11.84
N GLN A 2 45.22 55.52 12.88
CA GLN A 2 45.42 54.23 13.56
C GLN A 2 44.19 53.79 14.40
N THR A 3 43.46 54.74 14.97
CA THR A 3 42.24 54.45 15.76
C THR A 3 41.06 54.04 14.89
N GLU A 4 40.87 54.63 13.77
CA GLU A 4 39.82 54.28 12.79
C GLU A 4 40.02 52.88 12.20
N MET A 5 41.28 52.52 11.92
CA MET A 5 41.64 51.23 11.38
C MET A 5 41.38 50.05 12.38
N LYS A 6 41.64 50.36 13.70
CA LYS A 6 41.33 49.37 14.76
C LYS A 6 39.84 49.20 14.97
N GLN A 7 39.01 50.21 14.86
CA GLN A 7 37.56 50.14 14.94
C GLN A 7 36.98 49.39 13.74
N LEU A 8 37.52 49.59 12.54
CA LEU A 8 37.10 48.87 11.33
C LEU A 8 37.43 47.37 11.43
N LEU A 9 38.59 47.02 11.97
CA LEU A 9 38.99 45.62 12.19
C LEU A 9 38.14 44.96 13.26
N LEU A 10 37.76 45.70 14.32
CA LEU A 10 36.88 45.18 15.38
C LEU A 10 35.45 44.91 14.86
N CYS A 11 34.92 45.83 14.05
CA CYS A 11 33.61 45.62 13.42
C CYS A 11 33.61 44.46 12.44
N LEU A 12 34.68 44.26 11.68
CA LEU A 12 34.81 43.15 10.74
C LEU A 12 34.90 41.80 11.45
N SER A 13 35.56 41.74 12.62
CA SER A 13 35.65 40.51 13.41
C SER A 13 34.31 40.12 14.07
N VAL A 14 33.48 41.09 14.47
CA VAL A 14 32.14 40.84 15.03
C VAL A 14 31.20 40.34 13.97
N VAL A 15 31.27 40.80 12.72
CA VAL A 15 30.44 40.33 11.60
C VAL A 15 30.84 38.90 11.20
N LEU A 16 32.09 38.51 11.31
CA LEU A 16 32.57 37.17 11.02
C LEU A 16 32.14 36.13 12.10
N LEU A 17 31.95 36.58 13.34
CA LEU A 17 31.50 35.70 14.44
C LEU A 17 29.98 35.46 14.46
N SER A 18 29.19 36.32 13.83
CA SER A 18 27.74 36.18 13.75
C SER A 18 27.26 35.27 12.60
N SER A 19 28.15 34.86 11.69
CA SER A 19 27.79 34.01 10.55
C SER A 19 27.71 32.51 10.87
N CYS A 20 28.15 32.08 12.05
CA CYS A 20 28.11 30.65 12.42
C CYS A 20 26.75 30.13 12.95
N SER A 21 25.75 30.99 13.14
CA SER A 21 24.45 30.53 13.72
C SER A 21 23.33 30.25 12.68
N VAL A 22 23.60 30.47 11.40
CA VAL A 22 22.58 30.33 10.35
C VAL A 22 22.55 28.90 9.72
N LEU A 23 23.55 28.05 9.99
CA LEU A 23 23.61 26.67 9.54
C LEU A 23 23.15 25.65 10.62
N SER A 24 22.24 26.03 11.47
CA SER A 24 21.46 25.06 12.19
C SER A 24 20.45 24.44 11.22
N ASN A 25 20.92 23.48 10.43
CA ASN A 25 20.05 22.55 9.76
C ASN A 25 19.19 21.90 10.86
N LYS A 26 17.97 22.38 11.05
CA LYS A 26 16.94 21.64 11.75
C LYS A 26 16.66 20.41 10.87
N VAL A 27 17.50 19.38 11.02
CA VAL A 27 17.08 18.05 10.64
C VAL A 27 15.77 17.84 11.40
N PRO A 28 14.65 17.71 10.71
CA PRO A 28 13.38 17.44 11.40
C PRO A 28 13.63 16.22 12.28
N PRO A 29 13.16 16.21 13.53
CA PRO A 29 13.37 15.08 14.41
C PRO A 29 12.88 13.83 13.69
N ILE A 30 13.78 12.90 13.44
CA ILE A 30 13.59 11.66 12.65
C ILE A 30 12.52 10.74 13.28
N THR A 31 11.92 11.12 14.39
CA THR A 31 10.98 10.31 15.12
C THR A 31 9.73 11.06 15.56
N VAL A 32 8.87 11.39 14.62
CA VAL A 32 7.45 11.35 14.99
C VAL A 32 7.02 9.89 14.79
N VAL A 33 7.19 9.07 15.81
CA VAL A 33 6.56 7.75 15.85
C VAL A 33 5.05 8.02 15.85
N LYS A 34 4.41 7.89 14.69
CA LYS A 34 2.95 7.97 14.59
C LYS A 34 2.36 6.84 15.41
N LYS A 35 1.32 7.14 16.16
CA LYS A 35 0.54 6.09 16.84
C LYS A 35 -0.03 5.14 15.79
N ALA A 36 -0.19 3.87 16.20
CA ALA A 36 -0.89 2.92 15.35
C ALA A 36 -2.33 3.39 15.11
N GLU A 37 -2.74 3.33 13.86
CA GLU A 37 -4.08 3.73 13.43
C GLU A 37 -4.81 2.52 12.86
N VAL A 38 -6.12 2.43 13.14
CA VAL A 38 -6.98 1.44 12.49
C VAL A 38 -7.18 1.89 11.06
N GLY A 39 -6.69 1.08 10.11
CA GLY A 39 -6.87 1.38 8.70
C GLY A 39 -8.35 1.43 8.32
N SER A 40 -8.77 2.37 7.50
CA SER A 40 -10.08 2.44 6.85
C SER A 40 -10.02 1.93 5.41
N LEU A 41 -11.15 1.78 4.74
CA LEU A 41 -11.16 1.67 3.28
C LEU A 41 -10.66 2.99 2.67
N ILE A 42 -9.92 2.85 1.58
CA ILE A 42 -9.47 4.00 0.77
C ILE A 42 -10.59 4.41 -0.20
N ASN A 43 -11.32 3.42 -0.71
CA ASN A 43 -12.40 3.61 -1.65
C ASN A 43 -13.73 3.83 -0.90
N GLN A 44 -14.11 5.10 -0.71
CA GLN A 44 -15.33 5.47 -0.02
C GLN A 44 -16.59 4.97 -0.75
N GLU A 45 -16.58 4.92 -2.09
CA GLU A 45 -17.70 4.43 -2.89
C GLU A 45 -18.02 2.96 -2.58
N LEU A 46 -16.98 2.14 -2.29
CA LEU A 46 -17.17 0.76 -1.86
C LEU A 46 -17.87 0.67 -0.50
N TYR A 47 -17.54 1.56 0.42
CA TYR A 47 -18.20 1.61 1.73
C TYR A 47 -19.66 2.07 1.62
N ASP A 48 -19.93 3.06 0.77
CA ASP A 48 -21.24 3.69 0.62
C ASP A 48 -22.18 2.98 -0.36
N ILE A 49 -21.71 1.92 -1.01
CA ILE A 49 -22.55 1.17 -1.94
C ILE A 49 -23.76 0.56 -1.20
N GLY A 50 -24.95 0.66 -1.81
CA GLY A 50 -26.19 0.20 -1.18
C GLY A 50 -26.18 -1.28 -0.78
N GLN A 51 -27.06 -1.63 0.14
CA GLN A 51 -27.19 -3.01 0.62
C GLN A 51 -27.92 -3.90 -0.39
N PRO A 52 -27.53 -5.16 -0.56
CA PRO A 52 -28.26 -6.10 -1.41
C PRO A 52 -29.54 -6.61 -0.72
N LYS A 53 -30.57 -6.95 -1.50
CA LYS A 53 -31.78 -7.61 -1.00
C LYS A 53 -31.50 -8.95 -0.35
N LEU A 54 -30.52 -9.67 -0.86
CA LEU A 54 -30.02 -10.92 -0.32
C LEU A 54 -28.50 -10.84 -0.29
N LYS A 55 -27.88 -10.99 0.89
CA LYS A 55 -26.43 -10.95 1.04
C LYS A 55 -25.78 -12.14 0.32
N PRO A 56 -24.94 -11.90 -0.70
CA PRO A 56 -24.21 -12.99 -1.34
C PRO A 56 -23.18 -13.58 -0.36
N SER A 57 -23.18 -14.90 -0.18
CA SER A 57 -22.17 -15.58 0.61
C SER A 57 -20.93 -15.84 -0.25
N VAL A 58 -19.78 -15.40 0.23
CA VAL A 58 -18.51 -15.43 -0.50
C VAL A 58 -17.38 -16.00 0.33
N ALA A 59 -16.44 -16.66 -0.32
CA ALA A 59 -15.23 -17.18 0.29
C ALA A 59 -13.98 -16.76 -0.47
N VAL A 60 -12.89 -16.56 0.29
CA VAL A 60 -11.53 -16.34 -0.23
C VAL A 60 -10.62 -17.37 0.42
N TYR A 61 -9.85 -18.10 -0.38
CA TYR A 61 -8.80 -18.98 0.11
C TYR A 61 -7.45 -18.27 0.06
N ALA A 62 -6.58 -18.46 1.06
CA ALA A 62 -5.26 -17.82 1.09
C ALA A 62 -4.43 -18.16 -0.15
N THR A 63 -4.56 -19.39 -0.65
CA THR A 63 -3.82 -19.90 -1.83
C THR A 63 -4.38 -19.44 -3.16
N SER A 64 -5.63 -18.95 -3.20
CA SER A 64 -6.30 -18.55 -4.43
C SER A 64 -6.20 -17.05 -4.74
N PHE A 65 -5.69 -16.25 -3.80
CA PHE A 65 -5.44 -14.81 -4.01
C PHE A 65 -4.07 -14.41 -3.47
N THR A 66 -3.06 -14.50 -4.32
CA THR A 66 -1.65 -14.36 -3.98
C THR A 66 -0.93 -13.34 -4.86
N ASP A 67 0.30 -13.00 -4.49
CA ASP A 67 1.22 -12.30 -5.38
C ASP A 67 1.81 -13.29 -6.41
N GLN A 68 1.48 -13.10 -7.67
CA GLN A 68 1.95 -13.90 -8.81
C GLN A 68 3.04 -13.20 -9.61
N THR A 69 3.47 -12.00 -9.19
CA THR A 69 4.46 -11.20 -9.94
C THR A 69 5.88 -11.72 -9.75
N GLY A 70 6.19 -12.34 -8.63
CA GLY A 70 7.53 -12.77 -8.26
C GLY A 70 8.52 -11.61 -8.08
N GLN A 71 8.06 -10.37 -8.10
CA GLN A 71 8.89 -9.18 -8.06
C GLN A 71 9.49 -8.96 -6.66
N ARG A 72 10.79 -8.63 -6.64
CA ARG A 72 11.52 -8.29 -5.42
C ARG A 72 11.86 -6.81 -5.42
N ARG A 73 12.00 -6.21 -4.23
CA ARG A 73 12.44 -4.83 -4.10
C ARG A 73 13.87 -4.70 -4.62
N SER A 74 14.10 -3.79 -5.54
CA SER A 74 15.46 -3.39 -5.90
C SER A 74 15.98 -2.46 -4.80
N ASN A 75 16.94 -2.94 -4.02
CA ASN A 75 17.70 -2.10 -3.10
C ASN A 75 19.17 -2.34 -3.35
N SER A 76 19.91 -1.26 -3.65
CA SER A 76 21.32 -1.33 -4.00
C SER A 76 22.24 -1.65 -2.82
N GLN A 77 21.75 -1.58 -1.57
CA GLN A 77 22.59 -1.73 -0.38
C GLN A 77 22.24 -2.87 0.56
N PHE A 78 20.97 -3.27 0.69
CA PHE A 78 20.57 -4.36 1.59
C PHE A 78 19.35 -5.12 1.07
N ALA A 79 19.39 -6.45 1.18
CA ALA A 79 18.28 -7.38 1.07
C ALA A 79 17.61 -7.52 -0.29
N THR A 80 18.17 -8.33 -1.12
CA THR A 80 17.55 -8.94 -2.31
C THR A 80 16.41 -9.91 -1.99
N PHE A 81 15.99 -10.02 -0.72
CA PHE A 81 15.04 -11.04 -0.26
C PHE A 81 13.63 -10.53 0.03
N SER A 82 13.41 -9.21 0.08
CA SER A 82 12.07 -8.66 0.29
C SER A 82 11.26 -8.64 -1.00
N THR A 83 10.04 -9.15 -0.94
CA THR A 83 9.07 -9.01 -2.04
C THR A 83 8.64 -7.55 -2.20
N ALA A 84 8.39 -7.14 -3.45
CA ALA A 84 7.92 -5.78 -3.72
C ALA A 84 6.46 -5.59 -3.27
N VAL A 85 5.68 -6.67 -3.33
CA VAL A 85 4.27 -6.73 -2.95
C VAL A 85 4.10 -7.67 -1.75
N THR A 86 3.09 -7.43 -0.91
CA THR A 86 2.77 -8.32 0.21
C THR A 86 2.44 -9.73 -0.27
N GLN A 87 2.88 -10.75 0.49
CA GLN A 87 2.55 -12.15 0.20
C GLN A 87 1.15 -12.56 0.68
N ALA A 88 0.46 -11.68 1.38
CA ALA A 88 -0.89 -11.91 1.89
C ALA A 88 -1.92 -10.91 1.33
N PRO A 89 -2.04 -10.71 -0.01
CA PRO A 89 -3.00 -9.77 -0.57
C PRO A 89 -4.45 -10.19 -0.32
N HIS A 90 -4.71 -11.48 -0.03
CA HIS A 90 -6.03 -11.99 0.38
C HIS A 90 -6.58 -11.28 1.63
N ALA A 91 -5.70 -10.80 2.52
CA ALA A 91 -6.15 -10.06 3.71
C ALA A 91 -6.83 -8.72 3.34
N TYR A 92 -6.29 -8.00 2.35
CA TYR A 92 -6.93 -6.81 1.81
C TYR A 92 -8.25 -7.12 1.10
N LEU A 93 -8.32 -8.24 0.36
CA LEU A 93 -9.54 -8.68 -0.31
C LEU A 93 -10.65 -9.02 0.70
N ILE A 94 -10.35 -9.82 1.72
CA ILE A 94 -11.30 -10.15 2.80
C ILE A 94 -11.79 -8.87 3.49
N ARG A 95 -10.89 -7.95 3.76
CA ARG A 95 -11.22 -6.67 4.36
C ARG A 95 -12.16 -5.85 3.47
N ALA A 96 -11.86 -5.71 2.18
CA ALA A 96 -12.70 -4.99 1.23
C ALA A 96 -14.12 -5.58 1.18
N LEU A 97 -14.23 -6.91 1.11
CA LEU A 97 -15.52 -7.63 1.14
C LEU A 97 -16.27 -7.40 2.46
N LYS A 98 -15.59 -7.47 3.61
CA LYS A 98 -16.21 -7.29 4.94
C LYS A 98 -16.73 -5.88 5.17
N HIS A 99 -16.14 -4.88 4.52
CA HIS A 99 -16.53 -3.47 4.70
C HIS A 99 -17.38 -2.92 3.54
N ALA A 100 -17.61 -3.68 2.48
CA ALA A 100 -18.48 -3.27 1.37
C ALA A 100 -19.91 -3.00 1.86
N GLY A 101 -20.49 -1.88 1.44
CA GLY A 101 -21.84 -1.46 1.84
C GLY A 101 -21.99 -1.27 3.35
N GLY A 102 -21.00 -0.66 4.00
CA GLY A 102 -20.97 -0.50 5.46
C GLY A 102 -20.85 -1.84 6.21
N GLY A 103 -20.37 -2.91 5.55
CA GLY A 103 -20.27 -4.26 6.11
C GLY A 103 -21.50 -5.11 5.88
N GLU A 104 -22.48 -4.62 5.13
CA GLU A 104 -23.77 -5.27 4.94
C GLU A 104 -23.94 -5.90 3.54
N PHE A 105 -22.93 -5.76 2.64
CA PHE A 105 -23.09 -6.26 1.28
C PHE A 105 -22.87 -7.76 1.18
N PHE A 106 -21.76 -8.30 1.74
CA PHE A 106 -21.41 -9.72 1.63
C PHE A 106 -21.50 -10.44 2.98
N ASP A 107 -21.87 -11.73 2.92
CA ASP A 107 -21.62 -12.69 3.99
C ASP A 107 -20.29 -13.40 3.70
N VAL A 108 -19.22 -12.96 4.35
CA VAL A 108 -17.85 -13.45 4.09
C VAL A 108 -17.56 -14.66 4.98
N VAL A 109 -17.40 -15.81 4.38
CA VAL A 109 -17.21 -17.11 5.06
C VAL A 109 -15.72 -17.39 5.21
N GLU A 110 -15.32 -17.82 6.42
CA GLU A 110 -13.93 -18.16 6.70
C GLU A 110 -13.47 -19.41 5.92
N ARG A 111 -12.39 -19.24 5.14
CA ARG A 111 -11.73 -20.35 4.41
C ARG A 111 -10.21 -20.28 4.48
N VAL A 112 -9.63 -19.18 4.95
CA VAL A 112 -8.18 -19.06 5.15
C VAL A 112 -7.73 -19.96 6.30
N GLY A 113 -8.45 -19.92 7.41
CA GLY A 113 -8.21 -20.72 8.60
C GLY A 113 -9.09 -21.95 8.74
N LEU A 114 -9.64 -22.49 7.64
CA LEU A 114 -10.62 -23.60 7.68
C LEU A 114 -10.07 -24.84 8.39
N ASP A 115 -8.80 -25.18 8.22
CA ASP A 115 -8.18 -26.33 8.88
C ASP A 115 -8.17 -26.18 10.40
N ASN A 116 -7.83 -25.00 10.90
CA ASN A 116 -7.83 -24.70 12.33
C ASN A 116 -9.26 -24.67 12.88
N LEU A 117 -10.20 -24.08 12.15
CA LEU A 117 -11.60 -24.09 12.51
C LEU A 117 -12.15 -25.54 12.58
N THR A 118 -11.77 -26.39 11.65
CA THR A 118 -12.19 -27.80 11.63
C THR A 118 -11.64 -28.57 12.82
N LYS A 119 -10.35 -28.38 13.15
CA LYS A 119 -9.73 -28.99 14.35
C LYS A 119 -10.43 -28.54 15.63
N GLU A 120 -10.71 -27.24 15.77
CA GLU A 120 -11.43 -26.72 16.94
C GLU A 120 -12.83 -27.31 17.06
N ARG A 121 -13.55 -27.42 15.96
CA ARG A 121 -14.88 -28.08 15.92
C ARG A 121 -14.83 -29.57 16.27
N GLN A 122 -13.76 -30.26 15.88
CA GLN A 122 -13.54 -31.66 16.28
C GLN A 122 -13.27 -31.75 17.78
N LEU A 123 -12.43 -30.87 18.34
CA LEU A 123 -12.16 -30.79 19.78
C LEU A 123 -13.45 -30.56 20.57
N ILE A 124 -14.25 -29.59 20.19
CA ILE A 124 -15.56 -29.32 20.84
C ILE A 124 -16.46 -30.56 20.79
N ARG A 125 -16.53 -31.24 19.64
CA ARG A 125 -17.34 -32.43 19.50
C ARG A 125 -16.88 -33.55 20.46
N SER A 126 -15.58 -33.88 20.44
CA SER A 126 -15.06 -34.96 21.29
C SER A 126 -15.18 -34.63 22.78
N THR A 127 -15.01 -33.35 23.17
CA THR A 127 -15.21 -32.92 24.56
C THR A 127 -16.65 -33.08 24.98
N ARG A 128 -17.62 -32.68 24.18
CA ARG A 128 -19.05 -32.83 24.48
C ARG A 128 -19.47 -34.29 24.58
N GLU A 129 -19.00 -35.11 23.66
CA GLU A 129 -19.20 -36.56 23.71
C GLU A 129 -18.69 -37.20 24.99
N SER A 130 -17.51 -36.71 25.51
CA SER A 130 -16.93 -37.19 26.77
C SER A 130 -17.74 -36.80 28.01
N PHE A 131 -18.61 -35.79 27.91
CA PHE A 131 -19.47 -35.32 28.98
C PHE A 131 -20.96 -35.64 28.77
N ASP A 132 -21.28 -36.54 27.82
CA ASP A 132 -22.65 -36.89 27.43
C ASP A 132 -23.54 -35.68 27.07
N GLU A 133 -22.89 -34.62 26.51
CA GLU A 133 -23.61 -33.42 26.07
C GLU A 133 -24.18 -33.60 24.68
N GLU A 134 -25.49 -33.56 24.54
CA GLU A 134 -26.16 -33.73 23.23
C GLU A 134 -26.14 -32.53 22.32
N THR A 135 -25.70 -31.36 22.80
CA THR A 135 -25.70 -30.11 22.02
C THR A 135 -24.79 -30.18 20.80
N LYS A 136 -25.35 -30.12 19.61
CA LYS A 136 -24.62 -30.16 18.35
C LYS A 136 -24.15 -28.75 17.91
N LEU A 137 -22.97 -28.70 17.30
CA LEU A 137 -22.55 -27.48 16.62
C LEU A 137 -23.43 -27.25 15.39
N LEU A 138 -23.77 -25.98 15.17
CA LEU A 138 -24.45 -25.59 13.93
C LEU A 138 -23.56 -25.92 12.72
N PRO A 139 -24.13 -26.23 11.55
CA PRO A 139 -23.38 -26.45 10.33
C PRO A 139 -22.60 -25.19 9.96
N LEU A 140 -21.44 -25.36 9.34
CA LEU A 140 -20.71 -24.23 8.77
C LEU A 140 -21.50 -23.67 7.59
N THR A 141 -21.52 -22.34 7.50
CA THR A 141 -22.06 -21.66 6.33
C THR A 141 -21.22 -21.98 5.10
N PHE A 142 -21.86 -22.33 4.01
CA PHE A 142 -21.19 -22.53 2.73
C PHE A 142 -21.23 -21.26 1.90
N ALA A 143 -20.19 -21.07 1.12
CA ALA A 143 -20.12 -19.96 0.18
C ALA A 143 -20.89 -20.29 -1.10
N GLY A 144 -21.69 -19.35 -1.59
CA GLY A 144 -22.31 -19.45 -2.90
C GLY A 144 -21.31 -19.12 -4.04
N MET A 145 -20.30 -18.34 -3.73
CA MET A 145 -19.26 -17.91 -4.67
C MET A 145 -17.88 -17.97 -4.02
N ILE A 146 -16.87 -18.23 -4.85
CA ILE A 146 -15.46 -18.12 -4.49
C ILE A 146 -14.85 -16.96 -5.27
N LEU A 147 -14.06 -16.15 -4.59
CA LEU A 147 -13.27 -15.10 -5.21
C LEU A 147 -11.82 -15.55 -5.32
N GLU A 148 -11.29 -15.52 -6.55
CA GLU A 148 -9.94 -15.94 -6.88
C GLU A 148 -9.24 -14.90 -7.76
N GLY A 149 -7.91 -14.93 -7.78
CA GLY A 149 -7.09 -14.03 -8.58
C GLY A 149 -5.77 -13.71 -7.91
N GLY A 150 -5.39 -12.45 -7.90
CA GLY A 150 -4.16 -12.01 -7.24
C GLY A 150 -3.55 -10.79 -7.89
N VAL A 151 -2.36 -10.48 -7.44
CA VAL A 151 -1.52 -9.45 -8.07
C VAL A 151 -0.78 -10.11 -9.23
N ILE A 152 -1.11 -9.73 -10.46
CA ILE A 152 -0.57 -10.34 -11.68
C ILE A 152 0.48 -9.48 -12.36
N GLY A 153 0.61 -8.22 -11.98
CA GLY A 153 1.59 -7.29 -12.53
C GLY A 153 2.09 -6.31 -11.48
N TYR A 154 3.39 -6.09 -11.48
CA TYR A 154 4.06 -5.01 -10.78
C TYR A 154 5.17 -4.48 -11.66
N GLU A 155 5.01 -3.25 -12.13
CA GLU A 155 5.97 -2.57 -12.98
C GLU A 155 6.53 -1.36 -12.25
N SER A 156 7.85 -1.22 -12.24
CA SER A 156 8.54 -0.08 -11.66
C SER A 156 9.40 0.58 -12.72
N ASN A 157 9.02 1.78 -13.13
CA ASN A 157 9.71 2.54 -14.14
C ASN A 157 10.29 3.82 -13.54
N MET A 158 11.61 3.96 -13.57
CA MET A 158 12.27 5.22 -13.24
C MET A 158 12.26 6.13 -14.46
N ARG A 159 11.63 7.29 -14.33
CA ARG A 159 11.67 8.36 -15.33
C ARG A 159 12.41 9.55 -14.74
N SER A 160 13.53 9.92 -15.32
CA SER A 160 14.23 11.16 -15.00
C SER A 160 13.80 12.25 -15.97
N GLY A 161 13.12 13.27 -15.46
CA GLY A 161 12.84 14.50 -16.19
C GLY A 161 13.73 15.59 -15.66
N GLY A 162 14.74 16.02 -16.42
CA GLY A 162 15.60 17.14 -16.05
C GLY A 162 15.28 18.36 -16.90
N LEU A 163 14.91 19.48 -16.29
CA LEU A 163 15.20 20.79 -16.82
C LEU A 163 16.66 21.05 -16.48
N GLY A 164 17.55 20.59 -17.36
CA GLY A 164 18.99 20.68 -17.15
C GLY A 164 19.53 22.03 -17.54
N ALA A 165 19.46 23.01 -16.64
CA ALA A 165 20.36 24.14 -16.67
C ALA A 165 21.36 23.94 -15.52
N ARG A 166 22.54 23.43 -15.82
CA ARG A 166 23.68 23.42 -14.89
C ARG A 166 24.48 24.69 -15.13
N TYR A 167 24.45 25.59 -14.16
CA TYR A 167 25.31 26.75 -14.15
C TYR A 167 26.27 26.62 -12.97
N LEU A 168 27.58 26.59 -13.23
CA LEU A 168 28.65 26.47 -12.21
C LEU A 168 28.47 25.30 -11.22
N GLY A 169 28.01 24.14 -11.68
CA GLY A 169 27.83 22.95 -10.84
C GLY A 169 26.56 22.90 -9.99
N VAL A 170 25.69 23.91 -10.10
CA VAL A 170 24.38 23.91 -9.43
C VAL A 170 23.33 23.48 -10.43
N GLY A 171 22.65 22.38 -10.16
CA GLY A 171 21.56 21.84 -10.98
C GLY A 171 20.47 21.22 -10.13
N ALA A 172 19.21 21.38 -10.54
CA ALA A 172 18.09 20.68 -9.93
C ALA A 172 17.68 19.52 -10.84
N THR A 173 17.72 18.30 -10.32
CA THR A 173 17.26 17.11 -11.03
C THR A 173 15.98 16.62 -10.37
N LYS A 174 14.92 16.46 -11.16
CA LYS A 174 13.66 15.90 -10.69
C LYS A 174 13.55 14.48 -11.21
N GLN A 175 13.57 13.51 -10.31
CA GLN A 175 13.38 12.12 -10.64
C GLN A 175 11.96 11.69 -10.30
N TYR A 176 11.34 10.98 -11.22
CA TYR A 176 10.02 10.37 -11.02
C TYR A 176 10.16 8.87 -11.08
N ARG A 177 9.59 8.20 -10.11
CA ARG A 177 9.39 6.76 -10.16
C ARG A 177 7.90 6.50 -10.32
N GLN A 178 7.55 5.73 -11.32
CA GLN A 178 6.19 5.32 -11.59
C GLN A 178 6.09 3.81 -11.36
N ASP A 179 5.35 3.44 -10.33
CA ASP A 179 5.06 2.02 -10.04
C ASP A 179 3.61 1.73 -10.43
N THR A 180 3.36 0.62 -11.11
CA THR A 180 2.01 0.17 -11.48
C THR A 180 1.76 -1.21 -10.91
N VAL A 181 0.69 -1.33 -10.14
CA VAL A 181 0.21 -2.61 -9.59
C VAL A 181 -1.03 -3.03 -10.38
N THR A 182 -1.07 -4.27 -10.85
CA THR A 182 -2.22 -4.84 -11.56
C THR A 182 -2.79 -6.01 -10.78
N VAL A 183 -4.09 -5.94 -10.50
CA VAL A 183 -4.86 -6.94 -9.76
C VAL A 183 -5.91 -7.55 -10.69
N SER A 184 -6.00 -8.89 -10.71
CA SER A 184 -7.10 -9.63 -11.33
C SER A 184 -7.98 -10.23 -10.25
N LEU A 185 -9.30 -10.14 -10.41
CA LEU A 185 -10.30 -10.72 -9.52
C LEU A 185 -11.38 -11.44 -10.33
N ARG A 186 -11.58 -12.71 -10.03
CA ARG A 186 -12.63 -13.55 -10.64
C ARG A 186 -13.61 -14.01 -9.58
N THR A 187 -14.90 -13.95 -9.91
CA THR A 187 -15.97 -14.48 -9.08
C THR A 187 -16.50 -15.75 -9.71
N ILE A 188 -16.43 -16.85 -9.00
CA ILE A 188 -16.76 -18.20 -9.47
C ILE A 188 -17.97 -18.72 -8.70
N SER A 189 -18.98 -19.19 -9.41
CA SER A 189 -20.14 -19.86 -8.81
C SER A 189 -19.76 -21.26 -8.29
N VAL A 190 -19.98 -21.51 -7.02
CA VAL A 190 -19.72 -22.84 -6.42
C VAL A 190 -20.64 -23.91 -7.00
N SER A 191 -21.90 -23.56 -7.30
CA SER A 191 -22.90 -24.52 -7.79
C SER A 191 -22.64 -24.97 -9.23
N THR A 192 -22.03 -24.13 -10.07
CA THR A 192 -21.87 -24.41 -11.50
C THR A 192 -20.41 -24.45 -11.97
N GLY A 193 -19.46 -24.00 -11.16
CA GLY A 193 -18.05 -23.83 -11.54
C GLY A 193 -17.82 -22.73 -12.59
N LYS A 194 -18.84 -21.95 -12.95
CA LYS A 194 -18.73 -20.91 -13.97
C LYS A 194 -18.08 -19.66 -13.39
N VAL A 195 -17.17 -19.04 -14.15
CA VAL A 195 -16.71 -17.68 -13.88
C VAL A 195 -17.85 -16.72 -14.23
N LEU A 196 -18.39 -16.05 -13.22
CA LEU A 196 -19.51 -15.12 -13.37
C LEU A 196 -19.03 -13.73 -13.79
N ILE A 197 -17.97 -13.26 -13.14
CA ILE A 197 -17.40 -11.94 -13.30
C ILE A 197 -15.89 -12.07 -13.28
N GLU A 198 -15.22 -11.28 -14.11
CA GLU A 198 -13.79 -11.03 -14.08
C GLU A 198 -13.55 -9.54 -14.14
N VAL A 199 -12.63 -9.06 -13.30
CA VAL A 199 -12.23 -7.65 -13.23
C VAL A 199 -10.72 -7.56 -13.21
N LEU A 200 -10.19 -6.65 -14.02
CA LEU A 200 -8.77 -6.30 -14.04
C LEU A 200 -8.62 -4.84 -13.67
N VAL A 201 -7.85 -4.55 -12.63
CA VAL A 201 -7.60 -3.18 -12.16
C VAL A 201 -6.11 -2.91 -12.12
N SER A 202 -5.70 -1.79 -12.71
CA SER A 202 -4.33 -1.29 -12.61
C SER A 202 -4.32 0.04 -11.86
N LYS A 203 -3.49 0.15 -10.83
CA LYS A 203 -3.25 1.37 -10.06
C LYS A 203 -1.81 1.83 -10.25
N THR A 204 -1.65 3.05 -10.72
CA THR A 204 -0.34 3.70 -10.88
C THR A 204 -0.06 4.62 -9.71
N ILE A 205 1.16 4.55 -9.19
CA ILE A 205 1.71 5.37 -8.12
C ILE A 205 2.81 6.22 -8.71
N LEU A 206 2.85 7.50 -8.35
CA LEU A 206 3.94 8.40 -8.68
C LEU A 206 4.72 8.75 -7.41
N SER A 207 6.01 8.43 -7.42
CA SER A 207 6.96 8.88 -6.40
C SER A 207 7.84 9.97 -6.99
N VAL A 208 7.92 11.11 -6.30
CA VAL A 208 8.72 12.26 -6.74
C VAL A 208 9.90 12.41 -5.79
N SER A 209 11.12 12.36 -6.33
CA SER A 209 12.33 12.73 -5.61
C SER A 209 12.82 14.09 -6.13
N LEU A 210 12.96 15.06 -5.23
CA LEU A 210 13.54 16.36 -5.52
C LEU A 210 14.97 16.37 -4.95
N ASN A 211 15.96 16.17 -5.81
CA ASN A 211 17.35 16.26 -5.45
C ASN A 211 17.87 17.62 -5.90
N GLN A 212 18.43 18.37 -4.98
CA GLN A 212 19.20 19.58 -5.28
C GLN A 212 20.67 19.23 -5.11
N ASP A 213 21.32 18.96 -6.24
CA ASP A 213 22.77 18.70 -6.27
C ASP A 213 23.50 20.02 -6.34
N VAL A 214 24.26 20.35 -5.33
CA VAL A 214 25.19 21.47 -5.35
C VAL A 214 26.61 20.93 -5.50
N PHE A 215 27.09 20.86 -6.74
CA PHE A 215 28.49 20.56 -7.01
C PHE A 215 29.33 21.84 -6.91
N ARG A 216 30.09 21.96 -5.86
CA ARG A 216 31.05 23.07 -5.72
C ARG A 216 32.44 22.57 -6.08
N PHE A 217 32.93 22.93 -7.26
CA PHE A 217 34.33 22.74 -7.60
C PHE A 217 35.15 23.82 -6.90
N ILE A 218 35.90 23.45 -5.88
CA ILE A 218 36.97 24.25 -5.34
C ILE A 218 38.24 23.72 -6.01
N SER A 219 38.79 24.50 -6.93
CA SER A 219 40.07 24.16 -7.54
C SER A 219 41.13 24.35 -6.47
N GLU A 220 41.63 23.29 -5.89
CA GLU A 220 42.94 23.12 -5.26
C GLU A 220 43.05 22.00 -4.21
N SER A 221 42.04 21.19 -3.99
CA SER A 221 42.20 19.86 -3.37
C SER A 221 40.96 19.03 -3.54
N THR A 222 41.18 17.79 -3.86
CA THR A 222 40.20 16.76 -4.26
C THR A 222 39.27 16.33 -3.12
N GLU A 223 38.44 17.21 -2.60
CA GLU A 223 37.30 16.80 -1.76
C GLU A 223 36.01 17.28 -2.41
N LEU A 224 35.27 16.31 -2.94
CA LEU A 224 33.91 16.50 -3.40
C LEU A 224 33.02 16.54 -2.15
N ILE A 225 32.48 17.71 -1.81
CA ILE A 225 31.42 17.80 -0.80
C ILE A 225 30.12 17.77 -1.53
N GLU A 226 29.44 16.61 -1.46
CA GLU A 226 28.10 16.38 -1.97
C GLU A 226 27.10 16.70 -0.84
N ILE A 227 26.34 17.77 -1.00
CA ILE A 227 25.24 18.10 -0.09
C ILE A 227 23.95 17.68 -0.78
N GLU A 228 23.41 16.55 -0.38
CA GLU A 228 22.13 16.05 -0.87
C GLU A 228 21.01 16.52 0.07
N ASN A 229 20.13 17.38 -0.43
CA ASN A 229 18.92 17.79 0.27
C ASN A 229 17.72 17.19 -0.48
N GLY A 230 17.30 16.01 -0.07
CA GLY A 230 16.23 15.26 -0.74
C GLY A 230 14.93 15.31 0.04
N MET A 231 13.83 15.66 -0.63
CA MET A 231 12.48 15.43 -0.13
C MET A 231 11.84 14.32 -0.96
N VAL A 232 11.45 13.23 -0.30
CA VAL A 232 10.80 12.07 -0.95
C VAL A 232 9.37 11.98 -0.46
N GLU A 233 8.43 12.14 -1.38
CA GLU A 233 7.02 11.93 -1.11
C GLU A 233 6.57 10.64 -1.82
N ASN A 234 6.25 9.60 -1.04
CA ASN A 234 5.91 8.27 -1.55
C ASN A 234 4.54 7.81 -1.08
N GLU A 235 3.63 7.57 -2.01
CA GLU A 235 2.51 6.67 -1.75
C GLU A 235 3.05 5.23 -1.67
N SER A 236 2.75 4.51 -0.57
CA SER A 236 3.30 3.16 -0.42
C SER A 236 2.65 2.17 -1.40
N THR A 237 3.43 1.20 -1.87
CA THR A 237 2.93 0.11 -2.73
C THR A 237 1.74 -0.62 -2.09
N ASN A 238 1.71 -0.71 -0.76
CA ASN A 238 0.60 -1.34 -0.05
C ASN A 238 -0.70 -0.53 -0.13
N ILE A 239 -0.63 0.81 -0.08
CA ILE A 239 -1.80 1.69 -0.26
C ILE A 239 -2.36 1.53 -1.67
N ALA A 240 -1.50 1.52 -2.68
CA ALA A 240 -1.93 1.30 -4.06
C ALA A 240 -2.55 -0.08 -4.28
N LEU A 241 -1.96 -1.12 -3.69
CA LEU A 241 -2.51 -2.47 -3.76
C LEU A 241 -3.88 -2.54 -3.07
N GLN A 242 -4.01 -1.96 -1.87
CA GLN A 242 -5.28 -1.90 -1.17
C GLN A 242 -6.33 -1.19 -2.04
N ASN A 243 -6.02 -0.03 -2.60
CA ASN A 243 -6.92 0.71 -3.49
C ASN A 243 -7.32 -0.10 -4.73
N ALA A 244 -6.37 -0.78 -5.38
CA ALA A 244 -6.65 -1.62 -6.54
C ALA A 244 -7.59 -2.78 -6.20
N ILE A 245 -7.40 -3.44 -5.05
CA ILE A 245 -8.27 -4.54 -4.59
C ILE A 245 -9.67 -4.01 -4.23
N GLU A 246 -9.76 -2.90 -3.51
CA GLU A 246 -11.04 -2.28 -3.16
C GLU A 246 -11.83 -1.87 -4.41
N THR A 247 -11.13 -1.32 -5.40
CA THR A 247 -11.73 -0.98 -6.71
C THR A 247 -12.18 -2.23 -7.45
N ALA A 248 -11.40 -3.33 -7.42
CA ALA A 248 -11.79 -4.58 -8.05
C ALA A 248 -13.06 -5.17 -7.41
N VAL A 249 -13.21 -5.09 -6.10
CA VAL A 249 -14.44 -5.49 -5.39
C VAL A 249 -15.61 -4.60 -5.77
N LEU A 250 -15.42 -3.29 -5.80
CA LEU A 250 -16.46 -2.33 -6.20
C LEU A 250 -16.96 -2.62 -7.62
N GLU A 251 -16.05 -2.79 -8.57
CA GLU A 251 -16.42 -3.09 -9.96
C GLU A 251 -17.09 -4.47 -10.09
N THR A 252 -16.66 -5.46 -9.29
CA THR A 252 -17.35 -6.75 -9.19
C THR A 252 -18.81 -6.57 -8.76
N ILE A 253 -19.05 -5.71 -7.76
CA ILE A 253 -20.41 -5.41 -7.29
C ILE A 253 -21.23 -4.74 -8.40
N LYS A 254 -20.69 -3.70 -9.05
CA LYS A 254 -21.37 -2.96 -10.13
C LYS A 254 -21.73 -3.87 -11.29
N ILE A 255 -20.80 -4.71 -11.74
CA ILE A 255 -21.04 -5.67 -12.82
C ILE A 255 -22.11 -6.68 -12.41
N GLY A 256 -22.08 -7.16 -11.18
CA GLY A 256 -23.07 -8.12 -10.68
C GLY A 256 -24.47 -7.51 -10.59
N ILE A 257 -24.59 -6.24 -10.20
CA ILE A 257 -25.88 -5.51 -10.26
C ILE A 257 -26.36 -5.40 -11.71
N HIS A 258 -25.47 -4.99 -12.63
CA HIS A 258 -25.82 -4.86 -14.05
C HIS A 258 -26.24 -6.20 -14.69
N LYS A 259 -25.63 -7.31 -14.27
CA LYS A 259 -25.97 -8.67 -14.72
C LYS A 259 -27.12 -9.31 -13.96
N ASN A 260 -27.74 -8.58 -13.03
CA ASN A 260 -28.82 -9.07 -12.17
C ASN A 260 -28.45 -10.32 -11.32
N TYR A 261 -27.17 -10.46 -10.95
CA TYR A 261 -26.77 -11.52 -10.01
C TYR A 261 -27.18 -11.17 -8.58
N TRP A 262 -27.25 -9.90 -8.27
CA TRP A 262 -27.83 -9.34 -7.03
C TRP A 262 -28.51 -8.01 -7.31
N SER A 263 -29.46 -7.64 -6.44
CA SER A 263 -30.18 -6.37 -6.51
C SER A 263 -30.09 -5.63 -5.19
N LEU A 264 -30.04 -4.32 -5.22
CA LEU A 264 -30.00 -3.50 -4.03
C LEU A 264 -31.38 -3.37 -3.38
N LEU A 265 -31.40 -3.11 -2.07
CA LEU A 265 -32.56 -2.58 -1.37
C LEU A 265 -32.85 -1.17 -1.90
N ASN A 266 -34.13 -0.87 -2.11
CA ASN A 266 -34.58 0.45 -2.53
C ASN A 266 -34.56 1.39 -1.34
#